data_2d4f3d185d60db8eac5fd1b0949268a5
#
_entry.id   2d4f3d185d60db8eac5fd1b0949268a5
#
_cell.length_a   1.000
_cell.length_b   1.000
_cell.length_c   1.000
_cell.angle_alpha   90.00
_cell.angle_beta   90.00
_cell.angle_gamma   90.00
#
_symmetry.space_group_name_H-M   'P 1'
#
loop_
_entity.id
_entity.type
_entity.pdbx_description
1 polymer ?
#
loop_
_entity_poly.entity_id
_entity_poly.type
_entity_poly.pdbx_seq_one_letter_code
_entity_poly.pdbx_strand_id
1 'polypeptide(L)'
;MKSLANEFFATMAEGAKTHATAHADDYELIVNGIQDETDLAGQVGLVEQMMAQQVSAIVIAPADSKALVPVLRKACEAGIVVVNIDNRLDTDVLHEQQVQIPFVGPDNRAGAKAVGLQLAKSLQVGDEVVILEGLETSFNGQQRKLGFTEAATEAQLKVVASQSAQWEMDIANQQTAALLTAHPGLKGILACNDSMALGALAAVRAAERTDVRIAGFDNIGAVRQAILDGQILVTADQHGDQLAVYGIETALELLQGVSAPGDGVAAQGTVRDRETAVDVITKETLSR
;
A
#
# COMPACT_ATOMS: atom_id res chain seq x y z
N MET A 1 -3.59 -0.20 11.53
CA MET A 1 -3.05 -0.85 10.30
C MET A 1 -4.22 -1.42 9.50
N LYS A 2 -4.02 -1.75 8.21
CA LYS A 2 -4.88 -2.68 7.49
C LYS A 2 -4.66 -4.11 8.01
N SER A 3 -4.93 -5.15 7.22
CA SER A 3 -4.86 -6.54 7.71
C SER A 3 -3.45 -6.95 8.12
N LEU A 4 -3.27 -7.34 9.38
CA LEU A 4 -2.00 -7.89 9.88
C LEU A 4 -1.74 -9.33 9.39
N ALA A 5 -2.71 -9.97 8.73
CA ALA A 5 -2.48 -11.23 8.02
C ALA A 5 -1.70 -11.02 6.70
N ASN A 6 -1.72 -9.79 6.16
CA ASN A 6 -0.90 -9.40 5.03
C ASN A 6 0.54 -9.11 5.53
N GLU A 7 1.53 -9.82 4.96
CA GLU A 7 2.94 -9.73 5.37
C GLU A 7 3.49 -8.30 5.31
N PHE A 8 3.03 -7.48 4.35
CA PHE A 8 3.44 -6.08 4.25
C PHE A 8 3.08 -5.28 5.52
N PHE A 9 1.83 -5.40 6.02
CA PHE A 9 1.42 -4.70 7.24
C PHE A 9 1.97 -5.34 8.50
N ALA A 10 2.26 -6.65 8.50
CA ALA A 10 2.98 -7.31 9.58
C ALA A 10 4.40 -6.75 9.70
N THR A 11 5.12 -6.60 8.59
CA THR A 11 6.46 -5.97 8.55
C THR A 11 6.42 -4.51 9.01
N MET A 12 5.41 -3.75 8.59
CA MET A 12 5.19 -2.37 9.04
C MET A 12 4.96 -2.29 10.55
N ALA A 13 4.17 -3.21 11.10
CA ALA A 13 3.93 -3.29 12.55
C ALA A 13 5.20 -3.65 13.34
N GLU A 14 6.05 -4.53 12.83
CA GLU A 14 7.32 -4.88 13.46
C GLU A 14 8.31 -3.70 13.42
N GLY A 15 8.38 -2.94 12.34
CA GLY A 15 9.15 -1.69 12.28
C GLY A 15 8.71 -0.70 13.36
N ALA A 16 7.40 -0.48 13.49
CA ALA A 16 6.82 0.39 14.53
C ALA A 16 7.17 -0.09 15.95
N LYS A 17 7.06 -1.39 16.24
CA LYS A 17 7.38 -1.98 17.56
C LYS A 17 8.87 -1.86 17.87
N THR A 18 9.74 -2.09 16.88
CA THR A 18 11.19 -1.95 17.02
C THR A 18 11.55 -0.51 17.37
N HIS A 19 10.95 0.46 16.66
CA HIS A 19 11.15 1.88 16.96
C HIS A 19 10.65 2.24 18.35
N ALA A 20 9.44 1.78 18.74
CA ALA A 20 8.90 2.03 20.08
C ALA A 20 9.78 1.44 21.21
N THR A 21 10.37 0.27 20.97
CA THR A 21 11.29 -0.34 21.93
C THR A 21 12.55 0.53 22.13
N ALA A 22 13.07 1.11 21.06
CA ALA A 22 14.23 2.00 21.12
C ALA A 22 13.91 3.37 21.74
N HIS A 23 12.63 3.77 21.77
CA HIS A 23 12.11 5.05 22.25
C HIS A 23 11.08 4.89 23.38
N ALA A 24 11.27 3.88 24.25
CA ALA A 24 10.31 3.54 25.30
C ALA A 24 10.11 4.65 26.37
N ASP A 25 11.05 5.57 26.49
CA ASP A 25 10.96 6.73 27.38
C ASP A 25 10.17 7.91 26.73
N ASP A 26 9.98 7.89 25.41
CA ASP A 26 9.38 8.99 24.67
C ASP A 26 7.87 8.80 24.45
N TYR A 27 7.41 7.54 24.22
CA TYR A 27 6.02 7.23 23.95
C TYR A 27 5.68 5.74 24.16
N GLU A 28 4.39 5.46 24.32
CA GLU A 28 3.83 4.11 24.35
C GLU A 28 3.12 3.81 23.01
N LEU A 29 3.33 2.62 22.44
CA LEU A 29 2.75 2.20 21.18
C LEU A 29 1.64 1.17 21.35
N ILE A 30 0.48 1.44 20.77
CA ILE A 30 -0.62 0.49 20.61
C ILE A 30 -0.70 0.14 19.11
N VAL A 31 -0.57 -1.15 18.75
CA VAL A 31 -0.68 -1.62 17.37
C VAL A 31 -1.94 -2.44 17.21
N ASN A 32 -2.81 -1.99 16.30
CA ASN A 32 -4.02 -2.70 15.91
C ASN A 32 -4.12 -2.82 14.38
N GLY A 33 -4.81 -3.85 13.90
CA GLY A 33 -5.12 -4.05 12.50
C GLY A 33 -6.50 -4.69 12.32
N ILE A 34 -7.06 -4.55 11.13
CA ILE A 34 -8.31 -5.16 10.72
C ILE A 34 -8.09 -6.62 10.29
N GLN A 35 -9.16 -7.39 10.18
CA GLN A 35 -9.11 -8.82 9.90
C GLN A 35 -8.75 -9.09 8.42
N ASP A 36 -9.37 -8.34 7.50
CA ASP A 36 -9.11 -8.40 6.07
C ASP A 36 -9.08 -6.98 5.46
N GLU A 37 -8.64 -6.85 4.21
CA GLU A 37 -8.45 -5.54 3.55
C GLU A 37 -9.76 -4.77 3.30
N THR A 38 -10.93 -5.41 3.44
CA THR A 38 -12.25 -4.84 3.19
C THR A 38 -13.03 -4.51 4.48
N ASP A 39 -12.50 -4.85 5.66
CA ASP A 39 -13.16 -4.62 6.96
C ASP A 39 -13.12 -3.14 7.38
N LEU A 40 -13.82 -2.31 6.62
CA LEU A 40 -13.93 -0.89 6.88
C LEU A 40 -14.61 -0.58 8.23
N ALA A 41 -15.66 -1.32 8.57
CA ALA A 41 -16.38 -1.12 9.83
C ALA A 41 -15.49 -1.43 11.05
N GLY A 42 -14.68 -2.49 10.95
CA GLY A 42 -13.66 -2.81 11.96
C GLY A 42 -12.64 -1.70 12.11
N GLN A 43 -12.17 -1.10 11.00
CA GLN A 43 -11.20 -0.01 11.10
C GLN A 43 -11.79 1.27 11.71
N VAL A 44 -13.04 1.62 11.40
CA VAL A 44 -13.76 2.73 12.06
C VAL A 44 -13.86 2.46 13.57
N GLY A 45 -14.26 1.24 13.97
CA GLY A 45 -14.33 0.85 15.38
C GLY A 45 -12.98 0.93 16.11
N LEU A 46 -11.87 0.58 15.44
CA LEU A 46 -10.52 0.73 16.00
C LEU A 46 -10.18 2.21 16.25
N VAL A 47 -10.52 3.12 15.34
CA VAL A 47 -10.32 4.57 15.55
C VAL A 47 -11.15 5.06 16.74
N GLU A 48 -12.42 4.67 16.83
CA GLU A 48 -13.31 5.03 17.96
C GLU A 48 -12.76 4.48 19.29
N GLN A 49 -12.20 3.25 19.28
CA GLN A 49 -11.55 2.68 20.47
C GLN A 49 -10.33 3.49 20.90
N MET A 50 -9.49 3.93 19.97
CA MET A 50 -8.33 4.78 20.29
C MET A 50 -8.78 6.13 20.83
N MET A 51 -9.84 6.73 20.29
CA MET A 51 -10.42 7.94 20.83
C MET A 51 -10.92 7.74 22.28
N ALA A 52 -11.60 6.63 22.55
CA ALA A 52 -12.08 6.30 23.92
C ALA A 52 -10.93 6.08 24.92
N GLN A 53 -9.78 5.58 24.45
CA GLN A 53 -8.55 5.44 25.24
C GLN A 53 -7.78 6.76 25.40
N GLN A 54 -8.23 7.84 24.76
CA GLN A 54 -7.63 9.17 24.84
C GLN A 54 -6.14 9.16 24.42
N VAL A 55 -5.81 8.41 23.35
CA VAL A 55 -4.46 8.43 22.81
C VAL A 55 -4.07 9.84 22.33
N SER A 56 -2.79 10.17 22.40
CA SER A 56 -2.29 11.48 21.94
C SER A 56 -2.24 11.59 20.43
N ALA A 57 -1.97 10.47 19.73
CA ALA A 57 -1.88 10.44 18.27
C ALA A 57 -2.41 9.13 17.69
N ILE A 58 -2.86 9.19 16.43
CA ILE A 58 -3.25 8.05 15.60
C ILE A 58 -2.47 8.11 14.29
N VAL A 59 -1.66 7.07 14.03
CA VAL A 59 -1.00 6.85 12.74
C VAL A 59 -1.76 5.76 12.01
N ILE A 60 -2.37 6.06 10.85
CA ILE A 60 -3.31 5.18 10.18
C ILE A 60 -2.97 4.94 8.71
N ALA A 61 -2.95 3.65 8.31
CA ALA A 61 -3.05 3.21 6.92
C ALA A 61 -4.54 2.90 6.63
N PRO A 62 -5.29 3.79 5.97
CA PRO A 62 -6.72 3.62 5.80
C PRO A 62 -7.05 2.54 4.76
N ALA A 63 -8.04 1.69 5.04
CA ALA A 63 -8.55 0.70 4.10
C ALA A 63 -9.27 1.35 2.91
N ASP A 64 -9.93 2.49 3.16
CA ASP A 64 -10.65 3.28 2.17
C ASP A 64 -10.21 4.75 2.25
N SER A 65 -10.00 5.38 1.09
CA SER A 65 -9.49 6.76 1.05
C SER A 65 -10.51 7.83 1.45
N LYS A 66 -11.81 7.53 1.44
CA LYS A 66 -12.90 8.48 1.71
C LYS A 66 -13.64 8.18 3.01
N ALA A 67 -14.02 6.92 3.19
CA ALA A 67 -14.94 6.52 4.25
C ALA A 67 -14.37 6.68 5.66
N LEU A 68 -13.03 6.70 5.82
CA LEU A 68 -12.38 6.94 7.12
C LEU A 68 -12.33 8.42 7.52
N VAL A 69 -12.45 9.36 6.57
CA VAL A 69 -12.30 10.80 6.84
C VAL A 69 -13.24 11.30 7.94
N PRO A 70 -14.54 10.93 7.97
CA PRO A 70 -15.45 11.42 9.01
C PRO A 70 -15.05 11.03 10.44
N VAL A 71 -14.59 9.80 10.67
CA VAL A 71 -14.16 9.35 12.00
C VAL A 71 -12.80 9.95 12.38
N LEU A 72 -11.91 10.13 11.43
CA LEU A 72 -10.61 10.78 11.66
C LEU A 72 -10.78 12.28 11.96
N ARG A 73 -11.74 12.96 11.30
CA ARG A 73 -12.10 14.32 11.66
C ARG A 73 -12.55 14.42 13.12
N LYS A 74 -13.42 13.51 13.58
CA LYS A 74 -13.83 13.47 14.99
C LYS A 74 -12.63 13.29 15.94
N ALA A 75 -11.64 12.47 15.54
CA ALA A 75 -10.42 12.31 16.34
C ALA A 75 -9.63 13.63 16.41
N CYS A 76 -9.48 14.34 15.29
CA CYS A 76 -8.85 15.66 15.27
C CYS A 76 -9.61 16.69 16.13
N GLU A 77 -10.95 16.72 16.05
CA GLU A 77 -11.80 17.58 16.86
C GLU A 77 -11.70 17.28 18.37
N ALA A 78 -11.38 16.03 18.72
CA ALA A 78 -11.08 15.61 20.09
C ALA A 78 -9.65 15.97 20.55
N GLY A 79 -8.87 16.63 19.72
CA GLY A 79 -7.48 17.03 20.03
C GLY A 79 -6.43 15.94 19.79
N ILE A 80 -6.79 14.85 19.11
CA ILE A 80 -5.86 13.77 18.77
C ILE A 80 -5.12 14.13 17.48
N VAL A 81 -3.80 14.04 17.48
CA VAL A 81 -2.99 14.17 16.26
C VAL A 81 -3.23 12.98 15.35
N VAL A 82 -3.55 13.22 14.08
CA VAL A 82 -3.75 12.16 13.09
C VAL A 82 -2.71 12.28 11.98
N VAL A 83 -2.03 11.17 11.65
CA VAL A 83 -1.10 11.06 10.52
C VAL A 83 -1.56 9.91 9.62
N ASN A 84 -1.75 10.21 8.35
CA ASN A 84 -2.11 9.24 7.33
C ASN A 84 -0.85 8.62 6.70
N ILE A 85 -0.76 7.30 6.64
CA ILE A 85 0.35 6.59 5.98
C ILE A 85 -0.17 5.62 4.91
N ASP A 86 0.70 5.16 4.02
CA ASP A 86 0.49 4.12 3.00
C ASP A 86 -0.58 4.46 1.95
N ASN A 87 -1.84 4.41 2.29
CA ASN A 87 -2.96 4.74 1.41
C ASN A 87 -3.46 6.15 1.70
N ARG A 88 -3.33 7.04 0.72
CA ARG A 88 -3.68 8.45 0.90
C ARG A 88 -5.18 8.65 1.06
N LEU A 89 -5.57 9.44 2.05
CA LEU A 89 -6.94 9.95 2.18
C LEU A 89 -7.25 10.90 1.02
N ASP A 90 -8.51 10.88 0.58
CA ASP A 90 -8.99 11.71 -0.52
C ASP A 90 -8.93 13.20 -0.17
N THR A 91 -8.18 13.96 -0.95
CA THR A 91 -7.92 15.38 -0.70
C THR A 91 -9.16 16.24 -0.81
N ASP A 92 -10.09 15.88 -1.70
CA ASP A 92 -11.34 16.64 -1.88
C ASP A 92 -12.25 16.41 -0.66
N VAL A 93 -12.36 15.17 -0.18
CA VAL A 93 -13.13 14.86 1.04
C VAL A 93 -12.50 15.50 2.28
N LEU A 94 -11.17 15.51 2.41
CA LEU A 94 -10.49 16.23 3.50
C LEU A 94 -10.82 17.73 3.45
N HIS A 95 -10.80 18.34 2.27
CA HIS A 95 -11.14 19.75 2.08
C HIS A 95 -12.63 20.03 2.40
N GLU A 96 -13.55 19.20 1.90
CA GLU A 96 -14.99 19.29 2.20
C GLU A 96 -15.30 19.17 3.69
N GLN A 97 -14.56 18.29 4.38
CA GLN A 97 -14.68 18.07 5.83
C GLN A 97 -13.91 19.10 6.66
N GLN A 98 -13.19 20.03 6.01
CA GLN A 98 -12.37 21.06 6.66
C GLN A 98 -11.35 20.48 7.66
N VAL A 99 -10.75 19.35 7.35
CA VAL A 99 -9.72 18.71 8.16
C VAL A 99 -8.42 18.58 7.37
N GLN A 100 -7.30 18.81 8.04
CA GLN A 100 -5.96 18.65 7.48
C GLN A 100 -5.27 17.48 8.17
N ILE A 101 -4.90 16.47 7.41
CA ILE A 101 -4.19 15.29 7.89
C ILE A 101 -2.98 15.09 6.98
N PRO A 102 -1.74 15.19 7.49
CA PRO A 102 -0.54 15.00 6.69
C PRO A 102 -0.44 13.57 6.21
N PHE A 103 0.10 13.40 5.01
CA PHE A 103 0.34 12.10 4.41
C PHE A 103 1.83 11.76 4.40
N VAL A 104 2.15 10.51 4.75
CA VAL A 104 3.49 9.92 4.64
C VAL A 104 3.38 8.67 3.79
N GLY A 105 4.01 8.66 2.63
CA GLY A 105 3.93 7.52 1.72
C GLY A 105 4.62 7.74 0.38
N PRO A 106 4.71 6.68 -0.44
CA PRO A 106 5.44 6.70 -1.69
C PRO A 106 4.65 7.33 -2.85
N ASP A 107 5.38 7.72 -3.90
CA ASP A 107 4.77 7.91 -5.23
C ASP A 107 4.46 6.54 -5.86
N ASN A 108 3.24 6.07 -5.58
CA ASN A 108 2.74 4.79 -6.07
C ASN A 108 2.70 4.70 -7.60
N ARG A 109 2.43 5.81 -8.29
CA ARG A 109 2.33 5.85 -9.75
C ARG A 109 3.71 5.72 -10.40
N ALA A 110 4.67 6.49 -9.93
CA ALA A 110 6.05 6.40 -10.41
C ALA A 110 6.67 5.03 -10.10
N GLY A 111 6.46 4.49 -8.90
CA GLY A 111 6.93 3.16 -8.51
C GLY A 111 6.36 2.05 -9.39
N ALA A 112 5.03 2.03 -9.58
CA ALA A 112 4.38 1.04 -10.45
C ALA A 112 4.81 1.18 -11.91
N LYS A 113 4.97 2.40 -12.41
CA LYS A 113 5.50 2.63 -13.76
C LYS A 113 6.90 2.05 -13.91
N ALA A 114 7.78 2.29 -12.96
CA ALA A 114 9.16 1.76 -12.99
C ALA A 114 9.19 0.22 -12.98
N VAL A 115 8.38 -0.42 -12.13
CA VAL A 115 8.22 -1.88 -12.09
C VAL A 115 7.65 -2.41 -13.41
N GLY A 116 6.60 -1.78 -13.96
CA GLY A 116 6.00 -2.17 -15.24
C GLY A 116 6.98 -2.08 -16.40
N LEU A 117 7.79 -1.02 -16.46
CA LEU A 117 8.85 -0.88 -17.47
C LEU A 117 9.95 -1.93 -17.29
N GLN A 118 10.26 -2.33 -16.05
CA GLN A 118 11.22 -3.40 -15.80
C GLN A 118 10.69 -4.75 -16.30
N LEU A 119 9.41 -5.08 -16.07
CA LEU A 119 8.78 -6.28 -16.61
C LEU A 119 8.78 -6.24 -18.15
N ALA A 120 8.45 -5.09 -18.75
CA ALA A 120 8.37 -4.91 -20.20
C ALA A 120 9.69 -5.23 -20.93
N LYS A 121 10.85 -5.08 -20.29
CA LYS A 121 12.16 -5.47 -20.88
C LYS A 121 12.24 -6.96 -21.25
N SER A 122 11.39 -7.80 -20.68
CA SER A 122 11.32 -9.24 -20.95
C SER A 122 10.23 -9.63 -21.95
N LEU A 123 9.48 -8.65 -22.46
CA LEU A 123 8.37 -8.81 -23.38
C LEU A 123 8.65 -8.17 -24.74
N GLN A 124 7.80 -8.48 -25.72
CA GLN A 124 7.84 -7.90 -27.05
C GLN A 124 6.70 -6.91 -27.27
N VAL A 125 6.90 -5.97 -28.18
CA VAL A 125 5.84 -5.05 -28.63
C VAL A 125 4.62 -5.85 -29.09
N GLY A 126 3.44 -5.48 -28.56
CA GLY A 126 2.18 -6.15 -28.85
C GLY A 126 1.85 -7.34 -27.96
N ASP A 127 2.78 -7.78 -27.09
CA ASP A 127 2.50 -8.83 -26.10
C ASP A 127 1.32 -8.44 -25.19
N GLU A 128 0.48 -9.44 -24.90
CA GLU A 128 -0.69 -9.26 -24.07
C GLU A 128 -0.32 -9.27 -22.58
N VAL A 129 -0.81 -8.27 -21.85
CA VAL A 129 -0.64 -8.16 -20.40
C VAL A 129 -1.99 -7.90 -19.71
N VAL A 130 -2.08 -8.27 -18.44
CA VAL A 130 -3.23 -7.94 -17.56
C VAL A 130 -2.76 -7.18 -16.35
N ILE A 131 -3.66 -6.36 -15.77
CA ILE A 131 -3.44 -5.66 -14.51
C ILE A 131 -4.39 -6.26 -13.47
N LEU A 132 -3.83 -6.74 -12.35
CA LEU A 132 -4.58 -7.12 -11.16
C LEU A 132 -4.60 -5.92 -10.21
N GLU A 133 -5.75 -5.29 -10.11
CA GLU A 133 -5.93 -4.06 -9.34
C GLU A 133 -6.22 -4.37 -7.86
N GLY A 134 -5.93 -3.40 -7.00
CA GLY A 134 -6.39 -3.42 -5.61
C GLY A 134 -7.87 -3.04 -5.47
N LEU A 135 -8.24 -2.55 -4.27
CA LEU A 135 -9.56 -1.98 -4.05
C LEU A 135 -9.72 -0.68 -4.85
N GLU A 136 -10.84 -0.54 -5.55
CA GLU A 136 -11.14 0.63 -6.38
C GLU A 136 -11.26 1.94 -5.57
N THR A 137 -11.59 1.81 -4.29
CA THR A 137 -11.74 2.95 -3.36
C THR A 137 -10.42 3.37 -2.70
N SER A 138 -9.32 2.68 -2.98
CA SER A 138 -8.00 3.00 -2.45
C SER A 138 -7.18 3.84 -3.44
N PHE A 139 -6.65 4.96 -2.97
CA PHE A 139 -5.83 5.86 -3.78
C PHE A 139 -4.57 5.16 -4.33
N ASN A 140 -3.85 4.40 -3.48
CA ASN A 140 -2.66 3.69 -3.89
C ASN A 140 -2.97 2.65 -4.99
N GLY A 141 -4.11 1.94 -4.92
CA GLY A 141 -4.55 1.01 -5.96
C GLY A 141 -4.79 1.71 -7.30
N GLN A 142 -5.47 2.86 -7.28
CA GLN A 142 -5.71 3.67 -8.48
C GLN A 142 -4.39 4.18 -9.08
N GLN A 143 -3.45 4.66 -8.26
CA GLN A 143 -2.16 5.17 -8.72
C GLN A 143 -1.28 4.06 -9.30
N ARG A 144 -1.22 2.88 -8.66
CA ARG A 144 -0.47 1.73 -9.19
C ARG A 144 -1.04 1.24 -10.52
N LYS A 145 -2.37 1.16 -10.67
CA LYS A 145 -3.03 0.88 -11.96
C LYS A 145 -2.63 1.88 -13.03
N LEU A 146 -2.66 3.18 -12.73
CA LEU A 146 -2.24 4.23 -13.66
C LEU A 146 -0.78 4.05 -14.07
N GLY A 147 0.13 3.84 -13.13
CA GLY A 147 1.54 3.62 -13.41
C GLY A 147 1.79 2.40 -14.29
N PHE A 148 1.14 1.28 -14.03
CA PHE A 148 1.23 0.08 -14.87
C PHE A 148 0.64 0.30 -16.28
N THR A 149 -0.47 1.04 -16.38
CA THR A 149 -1.07 1.40 -17.68
C THR A 149 -0.12 2.28 -18.50
N GLU A 150 0.54 3.24 -17.87
CA GLU A 150 1.55 4.08 -18.52
C GLU A 150 2.76 3.26 -18.99
N ALA A 151 3.26 2.36 -18.14
CA ALA A 151 4.36 1.47 -18.51
C ALA A 151 4.00 0.58 -19.71
N ALA A 152 2.81 -0.02 -19.70
CA ALA A 152 2.33 -0.84 -20.81
C ALA A 152 2.19 -0.01 -22.11
N THR A 153 1.68 1.21 -22.00
CA THR A 153 1.54 2.14 -23.15
C THR A 153 2.91 2.52 -23.72
N GLU A 154 3.84 2.89 -22.86
CA GLU A 154 5.20 3.29 -23.27
C GLU A 154 5.96 2.13 -23.93
N ALA A 155 5.79 0.92 -23.41
CA ALA A 155 6.39 -0.30 -23.95
C ALA A 155 5.59 -0.91 -25.12
N GLN A 156 4.50 -0.27 -25.55
CA GLN A 156 3.62 -0.75 -26.61
C GLN A 156 3.07 -2.17 -26.38
N LEU A 157 2.78 -2.51 -25.11
CA LEU A 157 2.11 -3.74 -24.71
C LEU A 157 0.60 -3.58 -24.83
N LYS A 158 -0.11 -4.71 -24.99
CA LYS A 158 -1.57 -4.72 -25.10
C LYS A 158 -2.19 -5.12 -23.76
N VAL A 159 -2.75 -4.17 -23.01
CA VAL A 159 -3.55 -4.48 -21.82
C VAL A 159 -4.87 -5.09 -22.26
N VAL A 160 -5.06 -6.40 -22.05
CA VAL A 160 -6.26 -7.14 -22.47
C VAL A 160 -7.31 -7.22 -21.37
N ALA A 161 -6.93 -7.03 -20.10
CA ALA A 161 -7.84 -6.92 -18.98
C ALA A 161 -7.21 -6.12 -17.83
N SER A 162 -8.06 -5.46 -17.04
CA SER A 162 -7.69 -4.80 -15.80
C SER A 162 -8.83 -5.02 -14.82
N GLN A 163 -8.59 -5.76 -13.72
CA GLN A 163 -9.63 -6.25 -12.82
C GLN A 163 -9.18 -6.16 -11.36
N SER A 164 -10.08 -5.74 -10.48
CA SER A 164 -9.81 -5.69 -9.05
C SER A 164 -9.79 -7.09 -8.45
N ALA A 165 -8.68 -7.47 -7.85
CA ALA A 165 -8.56 -8.65 -6.99
C ALA A 165 -8.50 -8.28 -5.50
N GLN A 166 -8.90 -7.05 -5.14
CA GLN A 166 -9.18 -6.56 -3.78
C GLN A 166 -7.99 -6.71 -2.80
N TRP A 167 -6.77 -6.74 -3.31
CA TRP A 167 -5.52 -7.02 -2.58
C TRP A 167 -5.36 -8.48 -2.12
N GLU A 168 -6.32 -9.37 -2.47
CA GLU A 168 -6.43 -10.73 -1.93
C GLU A 168 -5.80 -11.77 -2.86
N MET A 169 -5.00 -12.65 -2.27
CA MET A 169 -4.28 -13.73 -2.97
C MET A 169 -5.24 -14.70 -3.66
N ASP A 170 -6.29 -15.12 -2.95
CA ASP A 170 -7.23 -16.15 -3.46
C ASP A 170 -8.06 -15.61 -4.62
N ILE A 171 -8.48 -14.33 -4.54
CA ILE A 171 -9.22 -13.67 -5.61
C ILE A 171 -8.32 -13.53 -6.84
N ALA A 172 -7.06 -13.09 -6.64
CA ALA A 172 -6.08 -12.98 -7.72
C ALA A 172 -5.79 -14.33 -8.39
N ASN A 173 -5.71 -15.41 -7.61
CA ASN A 173 -5.54 -16.77 -8.16
C ASN A 173 -6.71 -17.16 -9.07
N GLN A 174 -7.96 -17.00 -8.60
CA GLN A 174 -9.16 -17.35 -9.37
C GLN A 174 -9.27 -16.50 -10.65
N GLN A 175 -9.05 -15.20 -10.56
CA GLN A 175 -9.09 -14.30 -11.71
C GLN A 175 -8.00 -14.64 -12.72
N THR A 176 -6.78 -14.89 -12.25
CA THR A 176 -5.67 -15.24 -13.14
C THR A 176 -5.93 -16.55 -13.88
N ALA A 177 -6.49 -17.57 -13.23
CA ALA A 177 -6.85 -18.81 -13.89
C ALA A 177 -7.88 -18.59 -15.02
N ALA A 178 -8.89 -17.74 -14.78
CA ALA A 178 -9.87 -17.35 -15.78
C ALA A 178 -9.24 -16.55 -16.93
N LEU A 179 -8.34 -15.59 -16.61
CA LEU A 179 -7.65 -14.76 -17.60
C LEU A 179 -6.70 -15.58 -18.49
N LEU A 180 -5.98 -16.56 -17.94
CA LEU A 180 -5.13 -17.47 -18.72
C LEU A 180 -5.94 -18.30 -19.72
N THR A 181 -7.17 -18.67 -19.35
CA THR A 181 -8.09 -19.37 -20.24
C THR A 181 -8.65 -18.46 -21.33
N ALA A 182 -9.05 -17.26 -20.96
CA ALA A 182 -9.64 -16.27 -21.88
C ALA A 182 -8.61 -15.67 -22.86
N HIS A 183 -7.36 -15.56 -22.43
CA HIS A 183 -6.25 -14.97 -23.18
C HIS A 183 -5.06 -15.94 -23.28
N PRO A 184 -5.11 -16.96 -24.16
CA PRO A 184 -4.01 -17.93 -24.32
C PRO A 184 -2.68 -17.28 -24.70
N GLY A 185 -2.73 -16.08 -25.31
CA GLY A 185 -1.58 -15.26 -25.70
C GLY A 185 -0.97 -14.42 -24.57
N LEU A 186 -1.52 -14.47 -23.34
CA LEU A 186 -1.07 -13.68 -22.19
C LEU A 186 0.42 -13.92 -21.90
N LYS A 187 1.21 -12.83 -21.79
CA LYS A 187 2.65 -12.86 -21.52
C LYS A 187 3.06 -12.17 -20.23
N GLY A 188 2.24 -11.25 -19.72
CA GLY A 188 2.59 -10.51 -18.51
C GLY A 188 1.41 -10.28 -17.56
N ILE A 189 1.70 -10.28 -16.27
CA ILE A 189 0.76 -9.95 -15.19
C ILE A 189 1.39 -8.86 -14.34
N LEU A 190 0.69 -7.73 -14.23
CA LEU A 190 1.07 -6.57 -13.43
C LEU A 190 0.16 -6.55 -12.20
N ALA A 191 0.61 -7.08 -11.08
CA ALA A 191 -0.16 -7.12 -9.85
C ALA A 191 0.13 -5.89 -8.98
N CYS A 192 -0.91 -5.17 -8.58
CA CYS A 192 -0.77 -3.95 -7.78
C CYS A 192 -0.30 -4.20 -6.33
N ASN A 193 -0.21 -5.46 -5.87
CA ASN A 193 0.53 -5.85 -4.67
C ASN A 193 1.10 -7.27 -4.78
N ASP A 194 1.97 -7.62 -3.87
CA ASP A 194 2.68 -8.89 -3.84
C ASP A 194 1.78 -10.07 -3.44
N SER A 195 0.78 -9.87 -2.59
CA SER A 195 -0.19 -10.93 -2.27
C SER A 195 -0.92 -11.40 -3.53
N MET A 196 -1.36 -10.45 -4.37
CA MET A 196 -1.99 -10.78 -5.67
C MET A 196 -0.97 -11.39 -6.65
N ALA A 197 0.29 -10.94 -6.63
CA ALA A 197 1.35 -11.54 -7.45
C ALA A 197 1.59 -13.01 -7.10
N LEU A 198 1.54 -13.39 -5.81
CA LEU A 198 1.62 -14.78 -5.37
C LEU A 198 0.39 -15.60 -5.80
N GLY A 199 -0.81 -15.01 -5.71
CA GLY A 199 -2.03 -15.63 -6.23
C GLY A 199 -1.94 -15.89 -7.74
N ALA A 200 -1.47 -14.91 -8.50
CA ALA A 200 -1.21 -15.04 -9.92
C ALA A 200 -0.16 -16.14 -10.22
N LEU A 201 0.94 -16.17 -9.46
CA LEU A 201 1.98 -17.19 -9.60
C LEU A 201 1.41 -18.61 -9.39
N ALA A 202 0.55 -18.81 -8.40
CA ALA A 202 -0.08 -20.10 -8.15
C ALA A 202 -0.94 -20.56 -9.35
N ALA A 203 -1.72 -19.65 -9.96
CA ALA A 203 -2.53 -19.94 -11.14
C ALA A 203 -1.67 -20.22 -12.38
N VAL A 204 -0.61 -19.46 -12.61
CA VAL A 204 0.35 -19.63 -13.71
C VAL A 204 1.04 -20.99 -13.62
N ARG A 205 1.46 -21.41 -12.41
CA ARG A 205 2.04 -22.73 -12.16
C ARG A 205 1.03 -23.85 -12.41
N ALA A 206 -0.21 -23.71 -11.92
CA ALA A 206 -1.25 -24.71 -12.13
C ALA A 206 -1.60 -24.88 -13.62
N ALA A 207 -1.47 -23.83 -14.41
CA ALA A 207 -1.66 -23.85 -15.86
C ALA A 207 -0.40 -24.26 -16.65
N GLU A 208 0.71 -24.61 -15.96
CA GLU A 208 2.02 -24.97 -16.53
C GLU A 208 2.57 -23.92 -17.51
N ARG A 209 2.24 -22.63 -17.29
CA ARG A 209 2.64 -21.51 -18.15
C ARG A 209 3.98 -20.92 -17.69
N THR A 210 5.07 -21.35 -18.30
CA THR A 210 6.43 -20.87 -17.99
C THR A 210 6.81 -19.61 -18.75
N ASP A 211 5.98 -19.19 -19.68
CA ASP A 211 6.18 -18.04 -20.57
C ASP A 211 5.51 -16.74 -20.09
N VAL A 212 4.78 -16.79 -18.96
CA VAL A 212 4.13 -15.62 -18.36
C VAL A 212 5.04 -14.98 -17.32
N ARG A 213 5.26 -13.67 -17.44
CA ARG A 213 6.06 -12.86 -16.50
C ARG A 213 5.14 -12.17 -15.49
N ILE A 214 5.58 -12.11 -14.23
CA ILE A 214 4.79 -11.52 -13.14
C ILE A 214 5.59 -10.40 -12.49
N ALA A 215 4.93 -9.27 -12.26
CA ALA A 215 5.39 -8.17 -11.42
C ALA A 215 4.48 -8.00 -10.22
N GLY A 216 5.05 -7.58 -9.09
CA GLY A 216 4.35 -7.26 -7.85
C GLY A 216 4.63 -5.84 -7.36
N PHE A 217 4.26 -5.57 -6.11
CA PHE A 217 4.54 -4.35 -5.37
C PHE A 217 4.49 -4.67 -3.89
N ASP A 218 5.43 -4.26 -3.06
CA ASP A 218 5.56 -4.31 -1.58
C ASP A 218 6.86 -4.98 -1.10
N ASN A 219 7.52 -5.81 -1.93
CA ASN A 219 8.76 -6.52 -1.59
C ASN A 219 8.63 -7.43 -0.36
N ILE A 220 7.51 -8.16 -0.21
CA ILE A 220 7.34 -9.10 0.90
C ILE A 220 8.30 -10.29 0.77
N GLY A 221 8.65 -10.94 1.90
CA GLY A 221 9.63 -12.02 1.95
C GLY A 221 9.32 -13.18 1.01
N ALA A 222 8.04 -13.57 0.89
CA ALA A 222 7.62 -14.63 -0.01
C ALA A 222 7.85 -14.27 -1.50
N VAL A 223 7.66 -13.01 -1.90
CA VAL A 223 7.94 -12.55 -3.28
C VAL A 223 9.44 -12.38 -3.51
N ARG A 224 10.20 -11.92 -2.54
CA ARG A 224 11.68 -11.89 -2.63
C ARG A 224 12.24 -13.29 -2.92
N GLN A 225 11.72 -14.31 -2.22
CA GLN A 225 12.13 -15.71 -2.49
C GLN A 225 11.70 -16.13 -3.90
N ALA A 226 10.47 -15.83 -4.34
CA ALA A 226 10.01 -16.14 -5.69
C ALA A 226 10.82 -15.44 -6.79
N ILE A 227 11.35 -14.24 -6.53
CA ILE A 227 12.27 -13.52 -7.45
C ILE A 227 13.62 -14.26 -7.51
N LEU A 228 14.19 -14.66 -6.39
CA LEU A 228 15.44 -15.44 -6.35
C LEU A 228 15.30 -16.76 -7.10
N ASP A 229 14.14 -17.41 -7.01
CA ASP A 229 13.81 -18.65 -7.71
C ASP A 229 13.45 -18.41 -9.20
N GLY A 230 13.38 -17.17 -9.65
CA GLY A 230 13.07 -16.81 -11.03
C GLY A 230 11.60 -16.97 -11.44
N GLN A 231 10.67 -17.00 -10.49
CA GLN A 231 9.24 -17.24 -10.68
C GLN A 231 8.44 -15.95 -10.78
N ILE A 232 8.87 -14.91 -10.06
CA ILE A 232 8.41 -13.53 -10.21
C ILE A 232 9.61 -12.73 -10.72
N LEU A 233 9.38 -11.78 -11.62
CA LEU A 233 10.46 -11.04 -12.28
C LEU A 233 10.91 -9.84 -11.46
N VAL A 234 9.96 -9.12 -10.86
CA VAL A 234 10.20 -7.80 -10.27
C VAL A 234 9.09 -7.46 -9.26
N THR A 235 9.45 -6.72 -8.23
CA THR A 235 8.52 -6.03 -7.34
C THR A 235 9.03 -4.63 -7.00
N ALA A 236 8.25 -3.82 -6.29
CA ALA A 236 8.69 -2.56 -5.71
C ALA A 236 8.84 -2.70 -4.20
N ASP A 237 9.92 -2.19 -3.64
CA ASP A 237 10.07 -1.97 -2.21
C ASP A 237 9.67 -0.54 -1.86
N GLN A 238 8.63 -0.38 -1.08
CA GLN A 238 8.19 0.90 -0.53
C GLN A 238 8.61 1.09 0.94
N HIS A 239 9.52 0.24 1.43
CA HIS A 239 10.08 0.29 2.77
C HIS A 239 9.00 0.30 3.87
N GLY A 240 8.14 -0.73 3.86
CA GLY A 240 6.99 -0.82 4.77
C GLY A 240 7.37 -0.73 6.25
N ASP A 241 8.52 -1.29 6.65
CA ASP A 241 9.09 -1.20 8.00
C ASP A 241 9.38 0.26 8.42
N GLN A 242 9.84 1.11 7.48
CA GLN A 242 10.14 2.51 7.74
C GLN A 242 8.90 3.40 7.65
N LEU A 243 7.89 3.00 6.90
CA LEU A 243 6.72 3.83 6.65
C LEU A 243 5.95 4.16 7.93
N ALA A 244 5.76 3.17 8.81
CA ALA A 244 5.17 3.41 10.12
C ALA A 244 6.07 4.25 11.02
N VAL A 245 7.39 4.04 10.97
CA VAL A 245 8.38 4.85 11.72
C VAL A 245 8.26 6.32 11.33
N TYR A 246 8.26 6.62 10.03
CA TYR A 246 8.09 7.99 9.53
C TYR A 246 6.75 8.61 9.95
N GLY A 247 5.68 7.81 9.96
CA GLY A 247 4.39 8.25 10.47
C GLY A 247 4.43 8.58 11.97
N ILE A 248 5.12 7.77 12.78
CA ILE A 248 5.31 8.00 14.22
C ILE A 248 6.16 9.25 14.46
N GLU A 249 7.30 9.39 13.78
CA GLU A 249 8.16 10.58 13.85
C GLU A 249 7.36 11.85 13.54
N THR A 250 6.57 11.83 12.45
CA THR A 250 5.70 12.96 12.09
C THR A 250 4.67 13.26 13.17
N ALA A 251 4.08 12.23 13.80
CA ALA A 251 3.13 12.44 14.90
C ALA A 251 3.81 13.05 16.14
N LEU A 252 5.01 12.60 16.49
CA LEU A 252 5.78 13.14 17.61
C LEU A 252 6.20 14.60 17.37
N GLU A 253 6.61 14.95 16.15
CA GLU A 253 6.91 16.33 15.76
C GLU A 253 5.68 17.24 15.93
N LEU A 254 4.50 16.76 15.50
CA LEU A 254 3.24 17.50 15.64
C LEU A 254 2.85 17.68 17.10
N LEU A 255 3.02 16.67 17.95
CA LEU A 255 2.73 16.75 19.38
C LEU A 255 3.65 17.78 20.09
N GLN A 256 4.90 17.90 19.68
CA GLN A 256 5.85 18.89 20.22
C GLN A 256 5.51 20.32 19.79
N GLY A 257 4.92 20.51 18.61
CA GLY A 257 4.50 21.80 18.07
C GLY A 257 3.15 22.29 18.60
N VAL A 258 2.35 21.44 19.24
CA VAL A 258 1.06 21.81 19.85
C VAL A 258 1.31 22.49 21.20
N SER A 259 1.29 23.82 21.24
CA SER A 259 1.30 24.60 22.47
C SER A 259 -0.05 24.46 23.16
N ALA A 260 -0.02 24.03 24.44
CA ALA A 260 -1.04 24.04 25.48
C ALA A 260 -2.54 23.81 25.13
N PRO A 261 -3.29 23.06 25.98
CA PRO A 261 -4.72 22.80 25.78
C PRO A 261 -5.51 24.13 25.91
N GLY A 262 -6.08 24.60 24.81
CA GLY A 262 -6.90 25.83 24.80
C GLY A 262 -6.95 26.54 23.46
N ASP A 263 -5.98 26.38 22.63
CA ASP A 263 -5.99 26.95 21.28
C ASP A 263 -6.68 25.93 20.34
N GLY A 264 -7.93 26.19 20.01
CA GLY A 264 -8.76 25.31 19.20
C GLY A 264 -8.08 24.83 17.91
N VAL A 265 -8.64 23.78 17.30
CA VAL A 265 -8.32 22.99 16.09
C VAL A 265 -7.41 23.64 14.98
N ALA A 266 -6.94 24.83 15.17
CA ALA A 266 -6.19 25.64 14.19
C ALA A 266 -4.67 25.50 14.24
N ALA A 267 -4.11 24.64 15.08
CA ALA A 267 -2.65 24.58 15.25
C ALA A 267 -2.04 23.18 15.01
N GLN A 268 -2.55 22.39 14.07
CA GLN A 268 -1.67 21.46 13.38
C GLN A 268 -0.77 22.35 12.49
N GLY A 269 0.44 22.63 13.00
CA GLY A 269 1.43 23.40 12.24
C GLY A 269 1.50 22.85 10.82
N THR A 270 1.87 23.66 9.84
CA THR A 270 1.97 23.29 8.42
C THR A 270 2.94 22.12 8.21
N VAL A 271 2.57 20.93 8.69
CA VAL A 271 3.29 19.69 8.39
C VAL A 271 2.96 19.32 6.96
N ARG A 272 3.99 19.30 6.16
CA ARG A 272 3.91 18.92 4.75
C ARG A 272 3.85 17.41 4.65
N ASP A 273 3.21 16.93 3.58
CA ASP A 273 3.32 15.53 3.17
C ASP A 273 4.80 15.14 3.05
N ARG A 274 5.10 13.90 3.48
CA ARG A 274 6.43 13.30 3.37
C ARG A 274 6.38 12.20 2.33
N GLU A 275 7.00 12.45 1.17
CA GLU A 275 7.18 11.40 0.17
C GLU A 275 8.30 10.45 0.61
N THR A 276 8.07 9.14 0.44
CA THR A 276 9.03 8.09 0.76
C THR A 276 9.57 7.42 -0.50
N ALA A 277 10.76 6.83 -0.39
CA ALA A 277 11.41 6.15 -1.51
C ALA A 277 10.63 4.90 -1.97
N VAL A 278 10.80 4.56 -3.25
CA VAL A 278 10.38 3.28 -3.84
C VAL A 278 11.52 2.73 -4.68
N ASP A 279 11.96 1.52 -4.37
CA ASP A 279 13.03 0.84 -5.08
C ASP A 279 12.49 -0.31 -5.94
N VAL A 280 13.02 -0.45 -7.14
CA VAL A 280 12.69 -1.58 -8.03
C VAL A 280 13.57 -2.78 -7.65
N ILE A 281 12.92 -3.86 -7.23
CA ILE A 281 13.58 -5.08 -6.76
C ILE A 281 13.52 -6.17 -7.82
N THR A 282 14.69 -6.64 -8.22
CA THR A 282 14.91 -7.74 -9.17
C THR A 282 15.86 -8.76 -8.55
N LYS A 283 16.07 -9.88 -9.22
CA LYS A 283 17.08 -10.86 -8.81
C LYS A 283 18.48 -10.25 -8.69
N GLU A 284 18.83 -9.32 -9.58
CA GLU A 284 20.14 -8.65 -9.57
C GLU A 284 20.33 -7.74 -8.37
N THR A 285 19.27 -7.00 -7.96
CA THR A 285 19.31 -6.12 -6.80
C THR A 285 19.33 -6.91 -5.48
N LEU A 286 18.67 -8.08 -5.43
CA LEU A 286 18.68 -8.97 -4.25
C LEU A 286 19.96 -9.73 -4.06
N SER A 287 20.81 -9.86 -5.11
CA SER A 287 22.06 -10.62 -5.08
C SER A 287 23.29 -9.76 -4.74
N ARG A 288 23.10 -8.47 -4.53
CA ARG A 288 24.14 -7.49 -4.11
C ARG A 288 24.21 -7.36 -2.60
#